data_0e856e0108358fffacbdd2c2c7df6a6c
#
_entry.id   0e856e0108358fffacbdd2c2c7df6a6c
#
_cell.length_a   1.000
_cell.length_b   1.000
_cell.length_c   1.000
_cell.angle_alpha   90.00
_cell.angle_beta   90.00
_cell.angle_gamma   90.00
#
_symmetry.space_group_name_H-M   'P 1'
#
loop_
_entity.id
_entity.type
_entity.pdbx_description
1 polymer ?
#
loop_
_entity_poly.entity_id
_entity_poly.type
_entity_poly.pdbx_seq_one_letter_code
_entity_poly.pdbx_strand_id
1 'polypeptide(L)'
;MKCTLVGSRYFGASVFEALRKEEGVEFLNVVVTADDDRLALAARAAGVAVYVQGNPKMVPGDAVPDGCDLIIAAHTHARVSDDALARSRLRGIGYHPSLLPRHRGIAAVEWTILEGDPIAGGSVYLLADGWDAGAIAGQDWCFVAKGETARELWERALAPMGIALLAKVVHHGRVHGALPAFAQDPRFATKAPMIRKAVVLTEEVSQTTVSLVVSIVGPDRHGIVSSISERAQHFGANWAASRMARLAGEFAGMVHFEVPRENADALATALRALESSGLQVVVAKSDGASVATSLRGVELELVGEDRLGIVSRLTKILAERGISIETIHTEIVRSGMSGKQTFKVGAALLVPGTLSLDALRQELGTLASEMMVDIAMGERQLEALKQAAPASAAPLPA
;
A
#
# COMPACT_ATOMS: atom_id res chain seq x y z
N MET A 1 27.17 16.78 8.09
CA MET A 1 26.34 16.07 9.09
C MET A 1 26.27 14.62 8.67
N LYS A 2 26.72 13.72 9.53
CA LYS A 2 26.74 12.28 9.28
C LYS A 2 25.45 11.64 9.77
N CYS A 3 24.73 10.95 8.90
CA CYS A 3 23.38 10.46 9.15
C CYS A 3 23.27 8.94 9.00
N THR A 4 22.40 8.34 9.78
CA THR A 4 21.86 6.99 9.55
C THR A 4 20.40 7.12 9.17
N LEU A 5 19.97 6.53 8.04
CA LEU A 5 18.58 6.52 7.62
C LEU A 5 17.94 5.16 7.91
N VAL A 6 16.92 5.15 8.74
CA VAL A 6 16.08 3.97 9.02
C VAL A 6 14.81 4.09 8.20
N GLY A 7 14.54 3.16 7.30
CA GLY A 7 13.37 3.29 6.46
C GLY A 7 13.13 2.12 5.54
N SER A 8 12.12 2.26 4.69
CA SER A 8 11.77 1.24 3.71
C SER A 8 10.99 1.80 2.53
N ARG A 9 10.87 0.98 1.48
CA ARG A 9 10.01 1.20 0.32
C ARG A 9 10.34 2.48 -0.45
N TYR A 10 9.33 2.98 -1.19
CA TYR A 10 9.48 4.16 -2.04
C TYR A 10 9.82 5.43 -1.25
N PHE A 11 9.13 5.69 -0.13
CA PHE A 11 9.33 6.92 0.62
C PHE A 11 10.73 6.98 1.26
N GLY A 12 11.19 5.87 1.88
CA GLY A 12 12.55 5.79 2.41
C GLY A 12 13.61 6.06 1.35
N ALA A 13 13.46 5.44 0.17
CA ALA A 13 14.36 5.66 -0.96
C ALA A 13 14.32 7.12 -1.47
N SER A 14 13.12 7.74 -1.54
CA SER A 14 12.97 9.13 -1.97
C SER A 14 13.60 10.12 -1.00
N VAL A 15 13.47 9.88 0.32
CA VAL A 15 14.15 10.67 1.37
C VAL A 15 15.67 10.55 1.24
N PHE A 16 16.16 9.32 1.05
CA PHE A 16 17.60 9.09 0.81
C PHE A 16 18.11 9.87 -0.39
N GLU A 17 17.44 9.76 -1.54
CA GLU A 17 17.82 10.42 -2.78
C GLU A 17 17.75 11.95 -2.68
N ALA A 18 16.82 12.50 -1.91
CA ALA A 18 16.73 13.92 -1.69
C ALA A 18 17.84 14.42 -0.76
N LEU A 19 18.00 13.80 0.41
CA LEU A 19 18.93 14.30 1.43
C LEU A 19 20.41 14.08 1.08
N ARG A 20 20.75 13.03 0.31
CA ARG A 20 22.14 12.84 -0.13
C ARG A 20 22.63 13.90 -1.11
N LYS A 21 21.72 14.70 -1.68
CA LYS A 21 22.04 15.84 -2.56
C LYS A 21 22.23 17.14 -1.78
N GLU A 22 21.82 17.16 -0.51
CA GLU A 22 22.00 18.32 0.35
C GLU A 22 23.49 18.50 0.70
N GLU A 23 23.98 19.71 0.52
CA GLU A 23 25.38 20.05 0.81
C GLU A 23 25.69 19.79 2.30
N GLY A 24 26.76 19.05 2.56
CA GLY A 24 27.23 18.73 3.91
C GLY A 24 26.43 17.66 4.62
N VAL A 25 25.60 16.89 3.92
CA VAL A 25 24.94 15.67 4.41
C VAL A 25 25.68 14.45 3.85
N GLU A 26 26.04 13.53 4.74
CA GLU A 26 26.70 12.27 4.41
C GLU A 26 25.94 11.13 5.11
N PHE A 27 25.56 10.11 4.36
CA PHE A 27 24.98 8.90 4.95
C PHE A 27 26.08 7.89 5.30
N LEU A 28 26.20 7.54 6.60
CA LEU A 28 27.07 6.47 7.07
C LEU A 28 26.53 5.10 6.63
N ASN A 29 25.23 4.91 6.82
CA ASN A 29 24.51 3.73 6.38
C ASN A 29 23.00 3.98 6.25
N VAL A 30 22.32 2.97 5.70
CA VAL A 30 20.86 2.83 5.79
C VAL A 30 20.51 1.56 6.56
N VAL A 31 19.41 1.59 7.30
CA VAL A 31 18.87 0.45 8.07
C VAL A 31 17.54 0.06 7.47
N VAL A 32 17.42 -1.19 7.04
CA VAL A 32 16.25 -1.73 6.33
C VAL A 32 15.81 -3.06 6.95
N THR A 33 14.58 -3.49 6.64
CA THR A 33 14.05 -4.79 7.08
C THR A 33 14.31 -5.93 6.09
N ALA A 34 14.61 -5.61 4.83
CA ALA A 34 14.86 -6.60 3.77
C ALA A 34 16.02 -6.14 2.87
N ASP A 35 16.78 -7.09 2.37
CA ASP A 35 17.98 -6.84 1.58
C ASP A 35 17.68 -6.30 0.19
N ASP A 36 16.50 -6.64 -0.35
CA ASP A 36 15.96 -6.23 -1.64
C ASP A 36 15.04 -5.00 -1.56
N ASP A 37 14.96 -4.34 -0.39
CA ASP A 37 14.17 -3.11 -0.24
C ASP A 37 14.70 -2.00 -1.16
N ARG A 38 13.79 -1.18 -1.69
CA ARG A 38 14.13 -0.05 -2.60
C ARG A 38 15.16 0.90 -2.00
N LEU A 39 15.09 1.16 -0.69
CA LEU A 39 16.08 1.96 0.02
C LEU A 39 17.44 1.26 0.03
N ALA A 40 17.48 -0.05 0.28
CA ALA A 40 18.72 -0.82 0.25
C ALA A 40 19.39 -0.78 -1.14
N LEU A 41 18.59 -0.97 -2.19
CA LEU A 41 19.07 -0.90 -3.57
C LEU A 41 19.61 0.50 -3.93
N ALA A 42 18.90 1.56 -3.55
CA ALA A 42 19.34 2.95 -3.77
C ALA A 42 20.64 3.26 -3.02
N ALA A 43 20.77 2.83 -1.76
CA ALA A 43 21.96 3.02 -0.96
C ALA A 43 23.18 2.31 -1.55
N ARG A 44 23.04 1.04 -1.97
CA ARG A 44 24.13 0.29 -2.64
C ARG A 44 24.56 0.93 -3.94
N ALA A 45 23.59 1.38 -4.76
CA ALA A 45 23.91 2.08 -6.00
C ALA A 45 24.70 3.39 -5.75
N ALA A 46 24.51 4.00 -4.59
CA ALA A 46 25.25 5.19 -4.15
C ALA A 46 26.55 4.87 -3.37
N GLY A 47 26.89 3.60 -3.19
CA GLY A 47 28.06 3.17 -2.41
C GLY A 47 27.92 3.34 -0.89
N VAL A 48 26.68 3.47 -0.37
CA VAL A 48 26.38 3.61 1.06
C VAL A 48 26.11 2.23 1.67
N ALA A 49 26.66 2.00 2.87
CA ALA A 49 26.49 0.74 3.60
C ALA A 49 25.03 0.46 3.93
N VAL A 50 24.64 -0.81 3.91
CA VAL A 50 23.28 -1.27 4.24
C VAL A 50 23.35 -2.21 5.43
N TYR A 51 22.58 -1.90 6.46
CA TYR A 51 22.35 -2.78 7.61
C TYR A 51 20.95 -3.39 7.49
N VAL A 52 20.88 -4.71 7.37
CA VAL A 52 19.60 -5.44 7.38
C VAL A 52 19.30 -5.89 8.80
N GLN A 53 18.24 -5.35 9.40
CA GLN A 53 17.88 -5.64 10.78
C GLN A 53 17.27 -7.03 10.93
N GLY A 54 17.76 -7.81 11.92
CA GLY A 54 17.24 -9.15 12.23
C GLY A 54 15.86 -9.13 12.91
N ASN A 55 15.55 -8.06 13.64
CA ASN A 55 14.25 -7.85 14.26
C ASN A 55 13.49 -6.70 13.55
N PRO A 56 12.42 -6.98 12.80
CA PRO A 56 11.70 -5.94 12.05
C PRO A 56 10.97 -4.91 12.93
N LYS A 57 10.91 -5.13 14.26
CA LYS A 57 10.22 -4.23 15.21
C LYS A 57 11.17 -3.32 15.98
N MET A 58 12.50 -3.54 15.91
CA MET A 58 13.47 -2.81 16.71
C MET A 58 14.76 -2.58 15.94
N VAL A 59 15.21 -1.33 15.92
CA VAL A 59 16.56 -0.94 15.44
C VAL A 59 17.50 -0.98 16.62
N PRO A 60 18.48 -1.89 16.65
CA PRO A 60 19.43 -2.02 17.76
C PRO A 60 20.56 -0.98 17.66
N GLY A 61 21.33 -0.83 18.73
CA GLY A 61 22.44 0.12 18.81
C GLY A 61 23.54 -0.12 17.77
N ASP A 62 23.88 -1.38 17.51
CA ASP A 62 24.90 -1.77 16.52
C ASP A 62 24.52 -1.44 15.06
N ALA A 63 23.23 -1.17 14.79
CA ALA A 63 22.80 -0.68 13.49
C ALA A 63 23.23 0.77 13.21
N VAL A 64 23.68 1.51 14.23
CA VAL A 64 24.10 2.91 14.11
C VAL A 64 25.63 2.99 14.25
N PRO A 65 26.36 3.35 13.18
CA PRO A 65 27.80 3.49 13.21
C PRO A 65 28.27 4.59 14.16
N ASP A 66 29.50 4.47 14.65
CA ASP A 66 30.15 5.50 15.45
C ASP A 66 30.31 6.80 14.65
N GLY A 67 30.17 7.93 15.34
CA GLY A 67 30.26 9.24 14.71
C GLY A 67 28.99 9.69 13.97
N CYS A 68 27.86 9.00 14.16
CA CYS A 68 26.58 9.43 13.65
C CYS A 68 26.14 10.74 14.34
N ASP A 69 25.76 11.73 13.56
CA ASP A 69 25.17 12.99 14.08
C ASP A 69 23.67 12.89 14.26
N LEU A 70 22.96 12.23 13.35
CA LEU A 70 21.51 12.20 13.32
C LEU A 70 20.95 10.90 12.75
N ILE A 71 19.97 10.31 13.45
CA ILE A 71 19.17 9.20 12.93
C ILE A 71 17.89 9.79 12.29
N ILE A 72 17.57 9.36 11.09
CA ILE A 72 16.38 9.81 10.36
C ILE A 72 15.48 8.60 10.12
N ALA A 73 14.24 8.62 10.62
CA ALA A 73 13.24 7.58 10.42
C ALA A 73 12.23 7.99 9.34
N ALA A 74 12.21 7.25 8.22
CA ALA A 74 11.36 7.52 7.07
C ALA A 74 10.65 6.25 6.60
N HIS A 75 9.36 6.13 6.91
CA HIS A 75 8.54 4.96 6.63
C HIS A 75 9.09 3.67 7.29
N THR A 76 9.18 3.70 8.59
CA THR A 76 9.53 2.51 9.40
C THR A 76 8.47 2.24 10.46
N HIS A 77 8.22 0.96 10.73
CA HIS A 77 7.42 0.49 11.85
C HIS A 77 8.28 -0.07 13.00
N ALA A 78 9.59 0.03 12.84
CA ALA A 78 10.53 -0.35 13.88
C ALA A 78 10.74 0.81 14.87
N ARG A 79 10.74 0.49 16.16
CA ARG A 79 11.20 1.43 17.19
C ARG A 79 12.73 1.54 17.11
N VAL A 80 13.26 2.74 17.11
CA VAL A 80 14.69 2.96 17.31
C VAL A 80 14.97 2.85 18.81
N SER A 81 15.86 1.95 19.21
CA SER A 81 16.16 1.72 20.62
C SER A 81 16.86 2.93 21.25
N ASP A 82 16.74 3.08 22.57
CA ASP A 82 17.43 4.15 23.29
C ASP A 82 18.95 4.04 23.15
N ASP A 83 19.46 2.82 23.08
CA ASP A 83 20.87 2.52 22.81
C ASP A 83 21.27 3.03 21.41
N ALA A 84 20.46 2.79 20.38
CA ALA A 84 20.68 3.34 19.04
C ALA A 84 20.63 4.89 19.06
N LEU A 85 19.64 5.48 19.72
CA LEU A 85 19.54 6.93 19.85
C LEU A 85 20.71 7.56 20.59
N ALA A 86 21.28 6.87 21.61
CA ALA A 86 22.44 7.34 22.36
C ALA A 86 23.73 7.40 21.53
N ARG A 87 23.83 6.60 20.45
CA ARG A 87 24.99 6.61 19.52
C ARG A 87 24.98 7.80 18.54
N SER A 88 23.91 8.57 18.52
CA SER A 88 23.79 9.74 17.65
C SER A 88 23.80 11.03 18.47
N ARG A 89 24.61 12.00 18.05
CA ARG A 89 24.81 13.28 18.74
C ARG A 89 23.52 14.08 18.91
N LEU A 90 22.65 14.09 17.89
CA LEU A 90 21.36 14.79 17.88
C LEU A 90 20.18 13.82 18.08
N ARG A 91 20.46 12.58 18.51
CA ARG A 91 19.47 11.51 18.66
C ARG A 91 18.81 11.19 17.31
N GLY A 92 17.49 11.35 17.18
CA GLY A 92 16.81 10.99 15.96
C GLY A 92 15.53 11.80 15.71
N ILE A 93 15.16 11.86 14.45
CA ILE A 93 13.90 12.46 13.97
C ILE A 93 13.12 11.44 13.15
N GLY A 94 11.80 11.57 13.14
CA GLY A 94 10.89 10.81 12.29
C GLY A 94 9.94 11.73 11.54
N TYR A 95 9.47 11.29 10.38
CA TYR A 95 8.36 11.94 9.69
C TYR A 95 7.06 11.18 9.93
N HIS A 96 6.02 11.91 10.33
CA HIS A 96 4.68 11.40 10.51
C HIS A 96 3.68 12.21 9.66
N PRO A 97 2.83 11.55 8.83
CA PRO A 97 1.95 12.24 7.89
C PRO A 97 0.64 12.72 8.55
N SER A 98 0.76 13.48 9.61
CA SER A 98 -0.33 14.22 10.25
C SER A 98 0.16 15.48 10.92
N LEU A 99 -0.77 16.38 11.27
CA LEU A 99 -0.52 17.51 12.17
C LEU A 99 -0.50 16.99 13.61
N LEU A 100 0.63 16.48 14.07
CA LEU A 100 0.79 16.04 15.47
C LEU A 100 0.41 17.18 16.43
N PRO A 101 -0.32 16.87 17.51
CA PRO A 101 -0.57 15.56 18.09
C PRO A 101 -1.79 14.80 17.55
N ARG A 102 -2.48 15.30 16.51
CA ARG A 102 -3.58 14.54 15.88
C ARG A 102 -3.06 13.33 15.13
N HIS A 103 -3.86 12.26 15.13
CA HIS A 103 -3.64 11.04 14.34
C HIS A 103 -2.29 10.36 14.58
N ARG A 104 -1.85 10.24 15.87
CA ARG A 104 -0.70 9.41 16.21
C ARG A 104 -0.98 7.95 15.86
N GLY A 105 -0.10 7.30 15.09
CA GLY A 105 -0.23 5.88 14.76
C GLY A 105 -0.16 5.59 13.26
N ILE A 106 -0.28 4.32 12.94
CA ILE A 106 0.09 3.75 11.64
C ILE A 106 -0.79 4.19 10.46
N ALA A 107 -2.04 4.59 10.69
CA ALA A 107 -3.01 4.89 9.63
C ALA A 107 -3.41 6.39 9.61
N ALA A 108 -2.46 7.28 9.87
CA ALA A 108 -2.73 8.70 10.04
C ALA A 108 -3.45 9.34 8.84
N VAL A 109 -3.02 9.03 7.61
CA VAL A 109 -3.60 9.60 6.39
C VAL A 109 -5.02 9.11 6.17
N GLU A 110 -5.25 7.81 6.42
CA GLU A 110 -6.58 7.21 6.32
C GLU A 110 -7.55 7.81 7.35
N TRP A 111 -7.09 8.05 8.59
CA TRP A 111 -7.91 8.67 9.62
C TRP A 111 -8.22 10.14 9.31
N THR A 112 -7.29 10.89 8.72
CA THR A 112 -7.55 12.24 8.20
C THR A 112 -8.73 12.26 7.21
N ILE A 113 -8.78 11.29 6.29
CA ILE A 113 -9.88 11.17 5.33
C ILE A 113 -11.18 10.68 6.00
N LEU A 114 -11.10 9.68 6.89
CA LEU A 114 -12.27 9.11 7.57
C LEU A 114 -12.97 10.10 8.50
N GLU A 115 -12.20 10.93 9.20
CA GLU A 115 -12.77 11.98 10.07
C GLU A 115 -13.24 13.21 9.27
N GLY A 116 -12.97 13.25 7.95
CA GLY A 116 -13.35 14.36 7.10
C GLY A 116 -12.60 15.64 7.42
N ASP A 117 -11.37 15.54 7.89
CA ASP A 117 -10.55 16.71 8.21
C ASP A 117 -10.34 17.56 6.95
N PRO A 118 -10.67 18.86 6.97
CA PRO A 118 -10.49 19.73 5.82
C PRO A 118 -9.01 20.10 5.58
N ILE A 119 -8.16 19.85 6.56
CA ILE A 119 -6.72 20.16 6.55
C ILE A 119 -5.97 18.90 6.96
N ALA A 120 -5.00 18.52 6.15
CA ALA A 120 -4.01 17.50 6.44
C ALA A 120 -2.64 18.15 6.64
N GLY A 121 -1.68 17.41 7.16
CA GLY A 121 -0.32 17.91 7.24
C GLY A 121 0.69 16.83 7.54
N GLY A 122 1.93 17.26 7.70
CA GLY A 122 3.05 16.44 8.06
C GLY A 122 3.85 17.03 9.21
N SER A 123 4.40 16.17 10.03
CA SER A 123 5.23 16.56 11.18
C SER A 123 6.55 15.82 11.16
N VAL A 124 7.64 16.54 11.28
CA VAL A 124 8.93 15.98 11.71
C VAL A 124 9.02 16.12 13.21
N TYR A 125 9.28 15.03 13.91
CA TYR A 125 9.30 14.99 15.37
C TYR A 125 10.55 14.27 15.88
N LEU A 126 10.96 14.56 17.12
CA LEU A 126 12.09 13.91 17.77
C LEU A 126 11.70 12.50 18.21
N LEU A 127 12.52 11.52 17.89
CA LEU A 127 12.31 10.15 18.35
C LEU A 127 12.50 10.08 19.87
N ALA A 128 11.48 9.60 20.58
CA ALA A 128 11.42 9.53 22.03
C ALA A 128 10.56 8.32 22.45
N ASP A 129 10.39 8.16 23.76
CA ASP A 129 9.47 7.16 24.29
C ASP A 129 8.02 7.47 23.88
N GLY A 130 7.34 6.45 23.36
CA GLY A 130 5.98 6.56 22.85
C GLY A 130 5.94 6.85 21.34
N TRP A 131 4.99 6.19 20.67
CA TRP A 131 4.79 6.35 19.22
C TRP A 131 4.28 7.76 18.90
N ASP A 132 4.99 8.45 18.00
CA ASP A 132 4.66 9.77 17.48
C ASP A 132 4.45 10.84 18.57
N ALA A 133 5.01 10.65 19.79
CA ALA A 133 4.79 11.48 20.95
C ALA A 133 5.93 12.48 21.25
N GLY A 134 7.05 12.39 20.55
CA GLY A 134 8.19 13.28 20.74
C GLY A 134 7.91 14.73 20.33
N ALA A 135 8.77 15.64 20.76
CA ALA A 135 8.64 17.05 20.44
C ALA A 135 8.69 17.29 18.91
N ILE A 136 7.91 18.25 18.44
CA ILE A 136 7.82 18.60 17.02
C ILE A 136 9.02 19.44 16.62
N ALA A 137 9.72 19.02 15.56
CA ALA A 137 10.85 19.74 14.99
C ALA A 137 10.45 20.61 13.79
N GLY A 138 9.35 20.27 13.12
CA GLY A 138 8.79 21.04 12.01
C GLY A 138 7.44 20.48 11.59
N GLN A 139 6.57 21.36 11.14
CA GLN A 139 5.25 20.99 10.61
C GLN A 139 4.92 21.82 9.38
N ASP A 140 4.11 21.25 8.50
CA ASP A 140 3.48 21.94 7.40
C ASP A 140 2.11 21.30 7.11
N TRP A 141 1.28 21.98 6.34
CA TRP A 141 -0.10 21.56 6.12
C TRP A 141 -0.58 21.81 4.68
N CYS A 142 -1.66 21.15 4.31
CA CYS A 142 -2.35 21.36 3.03
C CYS A 142 -3.86 21.17 3.21
N PHE A 143 -4.64 21.70 2.28
CA PHE A 143 -6.07 21.37 2.21
C PHE A 143 -6.27 19.98 1.64
N VAL A 144 -7.25 19.27 2.19
CA VAL A 144 -7.77 18.02 1.64
C VAL A 144 -8.77 18.36 0.54
N ALA A 145 -8.57 17.83 -0.67
CA ALA A 145 -9.49 18.07 -1.77
C ALA A 145 -10.78 17.27 -1.58
N LYS A 146 -11.89 17.79 -2.09
CA LYS A 146 -13.20 17.12 -1.99
C LYS A 146 -13.16 15.76 -2.70
N GLY A 147 -13.45 14.69 -1.96
CA GLY A 147 -13.46 13.32 -2.50
C GLY A 147 -12.09 12.71 -2.68
N GLU A 148 -11.03 13.36 -2.19
CA GLU A 148 -9.67 12.85 -2.23
C GLU A 148 -9.52 11.60 -1.36
N THR A 149 -8.85 10.59 -1.88
CA THR A 149 -8.51 9.38 -1.13
C THR A 149 -7.22 9.56 -0.33
N ALA A 150 -7.00 8.72 0.66
CA ALA A 150 -5.76 8.73 1.46
C ALA A 150 -4.51 8.57 0.57
N ARG A 151 -4.59 7.75 -0.47
CA ARG A 151 -3.50 7.54 -1.43
C ARG A 151 -3.21 8.81 -2.23
N GLU A 152 -4.23 9.45 -2.79
CA GLU A 152 -4.08 10.68 -3.57
C GLU A 152 -3.52 11.81 -2.71
N LEU A 153 -4.01 11.99 -1.48
CA LEU A 153 -3.50 12.96 -0.52
C LEU A 153 -2.02 12.70 -0.18
N TRP A 154 -1.65 11.43 0.02
CA TRP A 154 -0.26 11.05 0.26
C TRP A 154 0.63 11.39 -0.94
N GLU A 155 0.24 10.95 -2.14
CA GLU A 155 1.05 11.14 -3.35
C GLU A 155 1.16 12.62 -3.77
N ARG A 156 0.06 13.37 -3.67
CA ARG A 156 -0.01 14.77 -4.06
C ARG A 156 0.72 15.70 -3.08
N ALA A 157 0.54 15.48 -1.79
CA ALA A 157 0.93 16.48 -0.79
C ALA A 157 1.83 15.94 0.31
N LEU A 158 1.44 14.86 1.01
CA LEU A 158 2.11 14.51 2.27
C LEU A 158 3.50 13.91 2.05
N ALA A 159 3.70 13.11 1.01
CA ALA A 159 5.02 12.55 0.71
C ALA A 159 6.02 13.65 0.26
N PRO A 160 5.71 14.54 -0.70
CA PRO A 160 6.58 15.68 -1.02
C PRO A 160 6.85 16.60 0.18
N MET A 161 5.81 16.89 0.98
CA MET A 161 5.92 17.69 2.20
C MET A 161 6.88 17.07 3.21
N GLY A 162 6.79 15.74 3.42
CA GLY A 162 7.67 15.02 4.32
C GLY A 162 9.14 15.11 3.94
N ILE A 163 9.44 14.97 2.66
CA ILE A 163 10.81 15.14 2.13
C ILE A 163 11.31 16.57 2.39
N ALA A 164 10.50 17.58 2.07
CA ALA A 164 10.86 18.97 2.26
C ALA A 164 11.05 19.34 3.74
N LEU A 165 10.19 18.85 4.62
CA LEU A 165 10.30 19.07 6.07
C LEU A 165 11.55 18.41 6.66
N LEU A 166 11.83 17.15 6.26
CA LEU A 166 13.04 16.46 6.70
C LEU A 166 14.29 17.23 6.26
N ALA A 167 14.33 17.70 5.01
CA ALA A 167 15.46 18.51 4.51
C ALA A 167 15.63 19.80 5.33
N LYS A 168 14.55 20.54 5.63
CA LYS A 168 14.58 21.74 6.46
C LYS A 168 15.13 21.46 7.87
N VAL A 169 14.68 20.39 8.53
CA VAL A 169 15.11 20.05 9.88
C VAL A 169 16.55 19.57 9.92
N VAL A 170 16.97 18.78 8.94
CA VAL A 170 18.36 18.34 8.76
C VAL A 170 19.28 19.54 8.53
N HIS A 171 18.88 20.46 7.65
CA HIS A 171 19.62 21.70 7.40
C HIS A 171 19.77 22.53 8.69
N HIS A 172 18.68 22.73 9.43
CA HIS A 172 18.69 23.44 10.70
C HIS A 172 19.67 22.80 11.69
N GLY A 173 19.57 21.47 11.89
CA GLY A 173 20.47 20.73 12.78
C GLY A 173 21.94 20.83 12.35
N ARG A 174 22.22 20.88 11.06
CA ARG A 174 23.58 21.06 10.51
C ARG A 174 24.14 22.45 10.82
N VAL A 175 23.32 23.49 10.65
CA VAL A 175 23.75 24.88 10.83
C VAL A 175 23.88 25.25 12.31
N HIS A 176 22.91 24.85 13.13
CA HIS A 176 22.81 25.29 14.53
C HIS A 176 23.34 24.27 15.54
N GLY A 177 23.66 23.05 15.12
CA GLY A 177 24.12 21.99 16.02
C GLY A 177 23.06 21.46 16.99
N ALA A 178 21.80 21.88 16.85
CA ALA A 178 20.65 21.50 17.65
C ALA A 178 19.39 21.40 16.79
N LEU A 179 18.40 20.62 17.23
CA LEU A 179 17.12 20.49 16.54
C LEU A 179 16.05 21.35 17.21
N PRO A 180 15.10 21.91 16.44
CA PRO A 180 13.91 22.53 17.03
C PRO A 180 13.12 21.50 17.84
N ALA A 181 12.51 21.91 18.93
CA ALA A 181 11.78 21.01 19.82
C ALA A 181 10.60 21.71 20.48
N PHE A 182 9.41 21.54 19.93
CA PHE A 182 8.17 22.09 20.47
C PHE A 182 7.34 20.95 21.07
N ALA A 183 7.02 21.02 22.36
CA ALA A 183 6.25 20.00 23.04
C ALA A 183 4.86 19.85 22.40
N GLN A 184 4.41 18.62 22.23
CA GLN A 184 3.05 18.35 21.81
C GLN A 184 2.06 18.57 22.96
N ASP A 185 0.94 19.25 22.69
CA ASP A 185 -0.13 19.41 23.68
C ASP A 185 -1.02 18.15 23.72
N PRO A 186 -1.00 17.37 24.83
CA PRO A 186 -1.73 16.12 24.91
C PRO A 186 -3.27 16.28 24.84
N ARG A 187 -3.79 17.48 25.05
CA ARG A 187 -5.24 17.75 24.95
C ARG A 187 -5.78 17.57 23.53
N PHE A 188 -4.93 17.74 22.53
CA PHE A 188 -5.28 17.59 21.10
C PHE A 188 -4.84 16.27 20.50
N ALA A 189 -4.28 15.37 21.32
CA ALA A 189 -3.79 14.10 20.83
C ALA A 189 -4.94 13.15 20.49
N THR A 190 -4.96 12.68 19.23
CA THR A 190 -5.84 11.59 18.79
C THR A 190 -5.01 10.41 18.31
N LYS A 191 -5.65 9.23 18.23
CA LYS A 191 -5.00 8.00 17.80
C LYS A 191 -5.48 7.62 16.41
N ALA A 192 -4.56 7.18 15.57
CA ALA A 192 -4.80 6.61 14.24
C ALA A 192 -4.36 5.14 14.19
N PRO A 193 -5.06 4.24 14.89
CA PRO A 193 -4.73 2.82 14.86
C PRO A 193 -4.86 2.28 13.45
N MET A 194 -4.20 1.15 13.19
CA MET A 194 -4.37 0.44 11.94
C MET A 194 -5.86 0.23 11.68
N ILE A 195 -6.33 0.76 10.56
CA ILE A 195 -7.66 0.47 10.09
C ILE A 195 -7.63 -0.99 9.63
N ARG A 196 -7.90 -1.87 10.57
CA ARG A 196 -8.40 -3.17 10.17
C ARG A 196 -9.68 -2.85 9.42
N LYS A 197 -9.83 -3.29 8.18
CA LYS A 197 -11.17 -3.39 7.60
C LYS A 197 -11.96 -4.10 8.68
N ALA A 198 -12.79 -3.36 9.40
CA ALA A 198 -13.59 -3.93 10.45
C ALA A 198 -14.53 -4.90 9.73
N VAL A 199 -14.25 -6.17 9.87
CA VAL A 199 -15.34 -7.07 10.17
C VAL A 199 -15.90 -6.51 11.46
N VAL A 200 -16.96 -5.72 11.37
CA VAL A 200 -17.82 -5.40 12.50
C VAL A 200 -18.50 -6.73 12.82
N LEU A 201 -17.78 -7.55 13.59
CA LEU A 201 -18.38 -8.62 14.35
C LEU A 201 -19.05 -7.97 15.56
N THR A 202 -20.20 -7.37 15.36
CA THR A 202 -21.24 -7.46 16.36
C THR A 202 -21.66 -8.93 16.33
N GLU A 203 -21.43 -9.64 17.43
CA GLU A 203 -21.63 -11.08 17.57
C GLU A 203 -23.07 -11.58 17.30
N GLU A 204 -23.98 -10.75 16.83
CA GLU A 204 -25.37 -11.07 16.47
C GLU A 204 -25.69 -11.00 14.96
N VAL A 205 -24.76 -10.56 14.07
CA VAL A 205 -25.07 -10.33 12.65
C VAL A 205 -24.68 -11.52 11.74
N SER A 206 -24.00 -12.53 12.26
CA SER A 206 -23.51 -13.66 11.45
C SER A 206 -24.58 -14.58 10.84
N GLN A 207 -25.86 -14.42 11.20
CA GLN A 207 -26.95 -15.24 10.63
C GLN A 207 -27.90 -14.46 9.72
N THR A 208 -27.75 -13.15 9.58
CA THR A 208 -28.74 -12.29 8.91
C THR A 208 -28.27 -11.63 7.60
N THR A 209 -26.99 -11.70 7.25
CA THR A 209 -26.46 -11.13 6.00
C THR A 209 -26.15 -12.19 4.96
N VAL A 210 -26.28 -11.84 3.70
CA VAL A 210 -25.83 -12.62 2.54
C VAL A 210 -24.90 -11.81 1.67
N SER A 211 -23.98 -12.51 1.00
CA SER A 211 -23.04 -11.91 0.05
C SER A 211 -23.66 -11.86 -1.35
N LEU A 212 -23.67 -10.68 -1.96
CA LEU A 212 -24.01 -10.47 -3.36
C LEU A 212 -22.78 -10.02 -4.15
N VAL A 213 -22.45 -10.71 -5.21
CA VAL A 213 -21.46 -10.27 -6.19
C VAL A 213 -22.19 -9.76 -7.41
N VAL A 214 -21.97 -8.49 -7.74
CA VAL A 214 -22.64 -7.80 -8.83
C VAL A 214 -21.63 -7.41 -9.89
N SER A 215 -21.81 -7.90 -11.10
CA SER A 215 -21.02 -7.49 -12.28
C SER A 215 -21.82 -6.52 -13.12
N ILE A 216 -21.19 -5.43 -13.55
CA ILE A 216 -21.83 -4.34 -14.28
C ILE A 216 -20.94 -3.99 -15.47
N VAL A 217 -21.53 -3.95 -16.68
CA VAL A 217 -20.86 -3.55 -17.92
C VAL A 217 -21.77 -2.66 -18.75
N GLY A 218 -21.23 -1.66 -19.41
CA GLY A 218 -21.94 -0.82 -20.37
C GLY A 218 -21.23 0.49 -20.70
N PRO A 219 -21.83 1.34 -21.55
CA PRO A 219 -21.23 2.60 -21.95
C PRO A 219 -20.86 3.46 -20.75
N ASP A 220 -19.61 3.96 -20.73
CA ASP A 220 -19.14 4.79 -19.63
C ASP A 220 -19.85 6.13 -19.59
N ARG A 221 -20.29 6.50 -18.39
CA ARG A 221 -20.95 7.78 -18.11
C ARG A 221 -20.78 8.17 -16.65
N HIS A 222 -20.91 9.44 -16.38
CA HIS A 222 -20.90 9.97 -15.02
C HIS A 222 -22.07 9.43 -14.19
N GLY A 223 -21.81 9.10 -12.94
CA GLY A 223 -22.83 8.71 -11.96
C GLY A 223 -23.16 7.22 -11.89
N ILE A 224 -22.52 6.33 -12.65
CA ILE A 224 -22.75 4.87 -12.56
C ILE A 224 -22.47 4.40 -11.13
N VAL A 225 -21.31 4.71 -10.57
CA VAL A 225 -20.90 4.29 -9.23
C VAL A 225 -21.81 4.90 -8.17
N SER A 226 -22.19 6.17 -8.31
CA SER A 226 -23.15 6.85 -7.41
C SER A 226 -24.50 6.12 -7.40
N SER A 227 -25.04 5.82 -8.57
CA SER A 227 -26.32 5.12 -8.71
C SER A 227 -26.33 3.71 -8.10
N ILE A 228 -25.20 3.02 -8.14
CA ILE A 228 -25.00 1.71 -7.48
C ILE A 228 -24.94 1.90 -5.97
N SER A 229 -24.14 2.87 -5.49
CA SER A 229 -23.94 3.16 -4.08
C SER A 229 -25.22 3.60 -3.37
N GLU A 230 -26.01 4.47 -4.01
CA GLU A 230 -27.29 4.95 -3.48
C GLU A 230 -28.29 3.80 -3.27
N ARG A 231 -28.33 2.86 -4.23
CA ARG A 231 -29.18 1.66 -4.09
C ARG A 231 -28.68 0.77 -2.97
N ALA A 232 -27.38 0.51 -2.91
CA ALA A 232 -26.79 -0.29 -1.83
C ALA A 232 -27.12 0.30 -0.46
N GLN A 233 -26.95 1.61 -0.30
CA GLN A 233 -27.27 2.34 0.93
C GLN A 233 -28.75 2.24 1.30
N HIS A 234 -29.66 2.39 0.32
CA HIS A 234 -31.10 2.31 0.55
C HIS A 234 -31.55 0.98 1.13
N PHE A 235 -30.91 -0.13 0.75
CA PHE A 235 -31.19 -1.45 1.25
C PHE A 235 -30.30 -1.89 2.44
N GLY A 236 -29.54 -0.96 3.02
CA GLY A 236 -28.66 -1.23 4.15
C GLY A 236 -27.50 -2.18 3.81
N ALA A 237 -27.10 -2.22 2.54
CA ALA A 237 -26.00 -3.07 2.10
C ALA A 237 -24.63 -2.40 2.36
N ASN A 238 -23.71 -3.16 2.92
CA ASN A 238 -22.31 -2.76 3.06
C ASN A 238 -21.57 -3.04 1.75
N TRP A 239 -20.83 -2.03 1.26
CA TRP A 239 -19.92 -2.17 0.11
C TRP A 239 -18.59 -2.76 0.58
N ALA A 240 -18.45 -4.09 0.49
CA ALA A 240 -17.30 -4.81 1.04
C ALA A 240 -16.05 -4.74 0.17
N ALA A 241 -16.20 -4.89 -1.15
CA ALA A 241 -15.08 -4.82 -2.09
C ALA A 241 -15.58 -4.44 -3.49
N SER A 242 -14.71 -3.88 -4.32
CA SER A 242 -15.01 -3.66 -5.73
C SER A 242 -13.76 -3.62 -6.59
N ARG A 243 -13.93 -3.93 -7.88
CA ARG A 243 -12.95 -3.72 -8.95
C ARG A 243 -13.68 -3.12 -10.13
N MET A 244 -13.22 -1.98 -10.60
CA MET A 244 -13.84 -1.25 -11.68
C MET A 244 -12.78 -0.72 -12.63
N ALA A 245 -13.10 -0.73 -13.92
CA ALA A 245 -12.23 -0.23 -14.96
C ALA A 245 -13.02 0.46 -16.06
N ARG A 246 -12.37 1.37 -16.76
CA ARG A 246 -12.82 1.93 -18.02
C ARG A 246 -11.90 1.44 -19.13
N LEU A 247 -12.47 0.89 -20.18
CA LEU A 247 -11.72 0.42 -21.34
C LEU A 247 -12.46 0.73 -22.63
N ALA A 248 -11.79 1.41 -23.56
CA ALA A 248 -12.35 1.74 -24.89
C ALA A 248 -13.73 2.43 -24.88
N GLY A 249 -14.02 3.26 -23.87
CA GLY A 249 -15.31 3.95 -23.73
C GLY A 249 -16.38 3.16 -22.97
N GLU A 250 -16.09 1.93 -22.59
CA GLU A 250 -16.95 1.10 -21.78
C GLU A 250 -16.53 1.12 -20.30
N PHE A 251 -17.51 1.10 -19.42
CA PHE A 251 -17.34 0.86 -17.98
C PHE A 251 -17.55 -0.63 -17.70
N ALA A 252 -16.67 -1.22 -16.92
CA ALA A 252 -16.85 -2.57 -16.40
C ALA A 252 -16.46 -2.62 -14.92
N GLY A 253 -17.26 -3.31 -14.11
CA GLY A 253 -16.97 -3.43 -12.69
C GLY A 253 -17.62 -4.64 -12.03
N MET A 254 -16.99 -5.09 -10.96
CA MET A 254 -17.56 -6.04 -10.00
C MET A 254 -17.61 -5.40 -8.62
N VAL A 255 -18.70 -5.62 -7.91
CA VAL A 255 -18.90 -5.15 -6.54
C VAL A 255 -19.39 -6.30 -5.69
N HIS A 256 -18.77 -6.43 -4.51
CA HIS A 256 -19.20 -7.35 -3.47
C HIS A 256 -19.94 -6.58 -2.39
N PHE A 257 -21.20 -6.93 -2.17
CA PHE A 257 -22.04 -6.39 -1.12
C PHE A 257 -22.30 -7.44 -0.05
N GLU A 258 -22.31 -7.00 1.19
CA GLU A 258 -22.91 -7.70 2.31
C GLU A 258 -24.23 -7.03 2.65
N VAL A 259 -25.34 -7.72 2.52
CA VAL A 259 -26.68 -7.17 2.66
C VAL A 259 -27.52 -7.99 3.62
N PRO A 260 -28.40 -7.35 4.43
CA PRO A 260 -29.39 -8.09 5.24
C PRO A 260 -30.16 -9.07 4.37
N ARG A 261 -30.33 -10.30 4.84
CA ARG A 261 -30.96 -11.41 4.08
C ARG A 261 -32.33 -11.02 3.53
N GLU A 262 -33.12 -10.32 4.33
CA GLU A 262 -34.43 -9.81 3.95
C GLU A 262 -34.41 -8.81 2.80
N ASN A 263 -33.31 -8.07 2.64
CA ASN A 263 -33.16 -7.02 1.62
C ASN A 263 -32.41 -7.51 0.36
N ALA A 264 -31.84 -8.71 0.37
CA ALA A 264 -30.97 -9.19 -0.69
C ALA A 264 -31.65 -9.26 -2.07
N ASP A 265 -32.88 -9.80 -2.12
CA ASP A 265 -33.63 -9.94 -3.37
C ASP A 265 -34.13 -8.59 -3.87
N ALA A 266 -34.51 -7.71 -2.93
CA ALA A 266 -34.94 -6.34 -3.27
C ALA A 266 -33.77 -5.52 -3.83
N LEU A 267 -32.58 -5.59 -3.22
CA LEU A 267 -31.37 -4.98 -3.73
C LEU A 267 -30.98 -5.54 -5.11
N ALA A 268 -30.99 -6.85 -5.27
CA ALA A 268 -30.70 -7.49 -6.56
C ALA A 268 -31.65 -6.99 -7.67
N THR A 269 -32.93 -6.84 -7.36
CA THR A 269 -33.92 -6.29 -8.30
C THR A 269 -33.66 -4.83 -8.62
N ALA A 270 -33.37 -4.01 -7.61
CA ALA A 270 -33.06 -2.60 -7.78
C ALA A 270 -31.78 -2.36 -8.60
N LEU A 271 -30.77 -3.23 -8.45
CA LEU A 271 -29.54 -3.16 -9.25
C LEU A 271 -29.79 -3.58 -10.70
N ARG A 272 -30.57 -4.64 -10.95
CA ARG A 272 -30.98 -5.01 -12.32
C ARG A 272 -31.80 -3.94 -13.02
N ALA A 273 -32.55 -3.12 -12.29
CA ALA A 273 -33.27 -1.98 -12.88
C ALA A 273 -32.34 -0.95 -13.57
N LEU A 274 -31.02 -0.97 -13.28
CA LEU A 274 -30.04 -0.17 -14.01
C LEU A 274 -29.91 -0.58 -15.48
N GLU A 275 -30.39 -1.75 -15.87
CA GLU A 275 -30.39 -2.23 -17.25
C GLU A 275 -31.21 -1.30 -18.15
N SER A 276 -32.29 -0.68 -17.62
CA SER A 276 -33.05 0.32 -18.34
C SER A 276 -32.24 1.53 -18.79
N SER A 277 -31.08 1.72 -18.19
CA SER A 277 -30.16 2.81 -18.51
C SER A 277 -29.00 2.37 -19.42
N GLY A 278 -29.08 1.19 -20.04
CA GLY A 278 -28.10 0.68 -20.99
C GLY A 278 -26.91 -0.07 -20.34
N LEU A 279 -26.98 -0.35 -19.03
CA LEU A 279 -26.00 -1.20 -18.36
C LEU A 279 -26.45 -2.67 -18.41
N GLN A 280 -25.53 -3.59 -18.49
CA GLN A 280 -25.76 -5.01 -18.24
C GLN A 280 -25.41 -5.30 -16.79
N VAL A 281 -26.31 -5.94 -16.03
CA VAL A 281 -26.15 -6.19 -14.59
C VAL A 281 -26.37 -7.67 -14.28
N VAL A 282 -25.34 -8.34 -13.81
CA VAL A 282 -25.41 -9.73 -13.34
C VAL A 282 -25.23 -9.77 -11.83
N VAL A 283 -26.21 -10.34 -11.13
CA VAL A 283 -26.17 -10.48 -9.66
C VAL A 283 -26.07 -11.96 -9.32
N ALA A 284 -25.02 -12.34 -8.61
CA ALA A 284 -24.81 -13.67 -8.08
C ALA A 284 -24.87 -13.62 -6.54
N LYS A 285 -25.59 -14.55 -5.92
CA LYS A 285 -25.51 -14.81 -4.48
C LYS A 285 -24.31 -15.72 -4.25
N SER A 286 -23.44 -15.35 -3.30
CA SER A 286 -22.29 -16.14 -2.91
C SER A 286 -22.52 -16.70 -1.50
N ASP A 287 -22.48 -18.02 -1.38
CA ASP A 287 -22.65 -18.71 -0.09
C ASP A 287 -21.35 -18.75 0.73
N GLY A 288 -20.33 -17.97 0.35
CA GLY A 288 -19.11 -17.75 1.14
C GLY A 288 -18.17 -18.96 1.27
N ALA A 289 -18.36 -20.02 0.48
CA ALA A 289 -17.48 -21.18 0.52
C ALA A 289 -16.10 -20.86 -0.09
N SER A 290 -15.17 -20.42 0.74
CA SER A 290 -13.75 -20.34 0.40
C SER A 290 -13.13 -21.72 0.58
N VAL A 291 -12.64 -22.32 -0.51
CA VAL A 291 -11.81 -23.52 -0.43
C VAL A 291 -10.47 -23.10 0.17
N ALA A 292 -10.19 -23.56 1.37
CA ALA A 292 -8.93 -23.35 2.07
C ALA A 292 -7.80 -24.18 1.42
N THR A 293 -7.30 -23.71 0.29
CA THR A 293 -6.02 -24.18 -0.27
C THR A 293 -4.96 -23.16 0.15
N SER A 294 -3.80 -23.63 0.63
CA SER A 294 -2.67 -22.75 0.92
C SER A 294 -2.16 -22.18 -0.40
N LEU A 295 -2.60 -20.98 -0.76
CA LEU A 295 -2.19 -20.27 -1.96
C LEU A 295 -1.15 -19.20 -1.59
N ARG A 296 -0.14 -19.01 -2.47
CA ARG A 296 0.86 -17.94 -2.37
C ARG A 296 0.54 -16.86 -3.40
N GLY A 297 0.56 -15.59 -3.00
CA GLY A 297 0.44 -14.46 -3.92
C GLY A 297 1.78 -14.20 -4.61
N VAL A 298 1.77 -14.09 -5.93
CA VAL A 298 2.94 -13.77 -6.75
C VAL A 298 2.56 -12.65 -7.72
N GLU A 299 3.42 -11.65 -7.85
CA GLU A 299 3.31 -10.64 -8.89
C GLU A 299 4.17 -11.03 -10.09
N LEU A 300 3.61 -10.92 -11.28
CA LEU A 300 4.29 -11.17 -12.54
C LEU A 300 4.23 -9.89 -13.39
N GLU A 301 5.37 -9.51 -13.93
CA GLU A 301 5.50 -8.44 -14.91
C GLU A 301 6.15 -9.01 -16.17
N LEU A 302 5.55 -8.74 -17.36
CA LEU A 302 6.10 -9.10 -18.65
C LEU A 302 6.21 -7.82 -19.49
N VAL A 303 7.36 -7.61 -20.10
CA VAL A 303 7.64 -6.46 -20.96
C VAL A 303 8.34 -6.93 -22.22
N GLY A 304 7.87 -6.51 -23.39
CA GLY A 304 8.52 -6.84 -24.64
C GLY A 304 7.88 -6.19 -25.87
N GLU A 305 8.33 -6.55 -27.04
CA GLU A 305 7.73 -6.10 -28.30
C GLU A 305 6.35 -6.70 -28.49
N ASP A 306 5.38 -5.89 -28.93
CA ASP A 306 4.00 -6.39 -29.13
C ASP A 306 3.96 -7.47 -30.19
N ARG A 307 3.54 -8.67 -29.84
CA ARG A 307 3.43 -9.85 -30.68
C ARG A 307 2.17 -10.64 -30.39
N LEU A 308 1.59 -11.15 -31.44
CA LEU A 308 0.39 -11.98 -31.34
C LEU A 308 0.68 -13.24 -30.50
N GLY A 309 -0.20 -13.51 -29.50
CA GLY A 309 -0.16 -14.74 -28.72
C GLY A 309 0.62 -14.68 -27.41
N ILE A 310 1.23 -13.57 -27.02
CA ILE A 310 1.95 -13.43 -25.74
C ILE A 310 1.03 -13.79 -24.56
N VAL A 311 -0.13 -13.15 -24.46
CA VAL A 311 -1.08 -13.40 -23.36
C VAL A 311 -1.56 -14.86 -23.38
N SER A 312 -1.89 -15.40 -24.55
CA SER A 312 -2.37 -16.78 -24.69
C SER A 312 -1.35 -17.81 -24.21
N ARG A 313 -0.07 -17.65 -24.59
CA ARG A 313 1.00 -18.54 -24.15
C ARG A 313 1.27 -18.43 -22.65
N LEU A 314 1.34 -17.21 -22.12
CA LEU A 314 1.52 -16.96 -20.71
C LEU A 314 0.40 -17.62 -19.89
N THR A 315 -0.86 -17.32 -20.22
CA THR A 315 -2.00 -17.83 -19.47
C THR A 315 -2.16 -19.35 -19.59
N LYS A 316 -1.74 -19.96 -20.70
CA LYS A 316 -1.72 -21.41 -20.87
C LYS A 316 -0.75 -22.09 -19.89
N ILE A 317 0.48 -21.59 -19.77
CA ILE A 317 1.46 -22.10 -18.80
C ILE A 317 0.92 -21.99 -17.37
N LEU A 318 0.35 -20.83 -17.01
CA LEU A 318 -0.21 -20.62 -15.69
C LEU A 318 -1.37 -21.60 -15.40
N ALA A 319 -2.26 -21.81 -16.37
CA ALA A 319 -3.39 -22.74 -16.24
C ALA A 319 -2.95 -24.20 -16.11
N GLU A 320 -1.97 -24.65 -16.89
CA GLU A 320 -1.41 -26.01 -16.84
C GLU A 320 -0.75 -26.30 -15.47
N ARG A 321 -0.31 -25.28 -14.76
CA ARG A 321 0.25 -25.39 -13.41
C ARG A 321 -0.77 -25.17 -12.29
N GLY A 322 -2.06 -25.03 -12.62
CA GLY A 322 -3.13 -24.78 -11.64
C GLY A 322 -3.02 -23.40 -10.94
N ILE A 323 -2.36 -22.44 -11.59
CA ILE A 323 -2.20 -21.08 -11.09
C ILE A 323 -3.39 -20.25 -11.51
N SER A 324 -4.06 -19.61 -10.54
CA SER A 324 -5.15 -18.69 -10.79
C SER A 324 -4.65 -17.26 -10.96
N ILE A 325 -5.19 -16.57 -11.95
CA ILE A 325 -4.92 -15.15 -12.17
C ILE A 325 -5.96 -14.35 -11.38
N GLU A 326 -5.52 -13.61 -10.38
CA GLU A 326 -6.38 -12.75 -9.58
C GLU A 326 -6.68 -11.43 -10.29
N THR A 327 -5.65 -10.83 -10.90
CA THR A 327 -5.78 -9.64 -11.76
C THR A 327 -4.79 -9.72 -12.89
N ILE A 328 -5.17 -9.16 -14.04
CA ILE A 328 -4.28 -8.98 -15.19
C ILE A 328 -4.53 -7.60 -15.80
N HIS A 329 -3.47 -6.85 -16.04
CA HIS A 329 -3.48 -5.58 -16.76
C HIS A 329 -2.55 -5.67 -17.94
N THR A 330 -3.01 -5.20 -19.09
CA THR A 330 -2.20 -5.15 -20.30
C THR A 330 -2.24 -3.75 -20.88
N GLU A 331 -1.09 -3.25 -21.34
CA GLU A 331 -0.98 -1.96 -22.00
C GLU A 331 0.04 -1.99 -23.13
N ILE A 332 -0.22 -1.18 -24.16
CA ILE A 332 0.75 -0.90 -25.23
C ILE A 332 1.29 0.50 -25.02
N VAL A 333 2.58 0.60 -24.73
CA VAL A 333 3.29 1.86 -24.52
C VAL A 333 4.12 2.18 -25.76
N ARG A 334 3.96 3.39 -26.31
CA ARG A 334 4.82 3.86 -27.40
C ARG A 334 6.03 4.59 -26.82
N SER A 335 7.22 4.11 -27.13
CA SER A 335 8.45 4.81 -26.79
C SER A 335 8.53 6.12 -27.59
N GLY A 336 8.61 7.25 -26.90
CA GLY A 336 8.68 8.59 -27.54
C GLY A 336 9.92 8.83 -28.40
N MET A 337 11.01 8.06 -28.21
CA MET A 337 12.28 8.25 -28.93
C MET A 337 12.51 7.25 -30.07
N SER A 338 11.93 6.04 -30.02
CA SER A 338 12.18 4.99 -31.03
C SER A 338 10.96 4.64 -31.87
N GLY A 339 9.77 5.12 -31.54
CA GLY A 339 8.51 4.76 -32.19
C GLY A 339 8.08 3.29 -32.00
N LYS A 340 8.88 2.48 -31.31
CA LYS A 340 8.57 1.07 -31.07
C LYS A 340 7.43 0.94 -30.05
N GLN A 341 6.51 0.03 -30.32
CA GLN A 341 5.44 -0.34 -29.40
C GLN A 341 5.96 -1.43 -28.47
N THR A 342 5.87 -1.17 -27.18
CA THR A 342 6.19 -2.11 -26.11
C THR A 342 4.89 -2.57 -25.46
N PHE A 343 4.68 -3.89 -25.44
CA PHE A 343 3.58 -4.51 -24.73
C PHE A 343 3.99 -4.83 -23.30
N LYS A 344 3.16 -4.46 -22.35
CA LYS A 344 3.35 -4.76 -20.93
C LYS A 344 2.19 -5.56 -20.39
N VAL A 345 2.49 -6.54 -19.56
CA VAL A 345 1.52 -7.31 -18.77
C VAL A 345 1.91 -7.22 -17.31
N GLY A 346 0.99 -6.81 -16.45
CA GLY A 346 1.11 -6.93 -15.00
C GLY A 346 0.03 -7.88 -14.50
N ALA A 347 0.38 -8.91 -13.74
CA ALA A 347 -0.57 -9.88 -13.22
C ALA A 347 -0.31 -10.19 -11.75
N ALA A 348 -1.39 -10.28 -10.97
CA ALA A 348 -1.38 -10.88 -9.63
C ALA A 348 -1.87 -12.32 -9.73
N LEU A 349 -1.06 -13.24 -9.23
CA LEU A 349 -1.26 -14.68 -9.36
C LEU A 349 -1.48 -15.32 -7.99
N LEU A 350 -2.33 -16.34 -7.94
CA LEU A 350 -2.50 -17.24 -6.81
C LEU A 350 -1.88 -18.59 -7.14
N VAL A 351 -0.74 -18.86 -6.55
CA VAL A 351 0.09 -20.04 -6.82
C VAL A 351 -0.13 -21.09 -5.73
N PRO A 352 -0.45 -22.36 -6.07
CA PRO A 352 -0.53 -23.43 -5.08
C PRO A 352 0.75 -23.53 -4.23
N GLY A 353 0.60 -23.69 -2.93
CA GLY A 353 1.75 -23.77 -1.99
C GLY A 353 2.70 -24.94 -2.26
N THR A 354 2.23 -25.96 -2.96
CA THR A 354 3.00 -27.15 -3.37
C THR A 354 3.87 -26.92 -4.61
N LEU A 355 3.64 -25.84 -5.38
CA LEU A 355 4.37 -25.56 -6.61
C LEU A 355 5.71 -24.87 -6.28
N SER A 356 6.81 -25.34 -6.90
CA SER A 356 8.10 -24.68 -6.84
C SER A 356 8.11 -23.40 -7.67
N LEU A 357 8.39 -22.25 -7.05
CA LEU A 357 8.52 -20.96 -7.75
C LEU A 357 9.73 -20.94 -8.68
N ASP A 358 10.80 -21.66 -8.35
CA ASP A 358 12.00 -21.71 -9.19
C ASP A 358 11.73 -22.51 -10.48
N ALA A 359 10.96 -23.60 -10.39
CA ALA A 359 10.52 -24.33 -11.58
C ALA A 359 9.63 -23.47 -12.48
N LEU A 360 8.71 -22.69 -11.89
CA LEU A 360 7.88 -21.74 -12.62
C LEU A 360 8.71 -20.65 -13.29
N ARG A 361 9.70 -20.08 -12.57
CA ARG A 361 10.63 -19.07 -13.12
C ARG A 361 11.41 -19.62 -14.32
N GLN A 362 11.87 -20.86 -14.24
CA GLN A 362 12.62 -21.50 -15.34
C GLN A 362 11.74 -21.68 -16.58
N GLU A 363 10.50 -22.12 -16.40
CA GLU A 363 9.54 -22.31 -17.51
C GLU A 363 9.15 -20.98 -18.16
N LEU A 364 8.87 -19.95 -17.35
CA LEU A 364 8.60 -18.61 -17.83
C LEU A 364 9.83 -17.96 -18.48
N GLY A 365 11.04 -18.28 -18.03
CA GLY A 365 12.30 -17.90 -18.66
C GLY A 365 12.47 -18.48 -20.06
N THR A 366 12.01 -19.74 -20.28
CA THR A 366 11.96 -20.35 -21.62
C THR A 366 10.98 -19.60 -22.51
N LEU A 367 9.77 -19.33 -22.03
CA LEU A 367 8.78 -18.51 -22.74
C LEU A 367 9.34 -17.11 -23.08
N ALA A 368 10.02 -16.48 -22.13
CA ALA A 368 10.63 -15.16 -22.31
C ALA A 368 11.62 -15.16 -23.47
N SER A 369 12.48 -16.18 -23.54
CA SER A 369 13.45 -16.35 -24.61
C SER A 369 12.80 -16.60 -25.97
N GLU A 370 11.78 -17.46 -26.03
CA GLU A 370 11.06 -17.78 -27.26
C GLU A 370 10.26 -16.59 -27.83
N MET A 371 9.68 -15.77 -26.94
CA MET A 371 8.85 -14.63 -27.32
C MET A 371 9.64 -13.32 -27.40
N MET A 372 10.92 -13.32 -27.03
CA MET A 372 11.78 -12.11 -26.93
C MET A 372 11.14 -11.04 -26.03
N VAL A 373 10.71 -11.45 -24.83
CA VAL A 373 10.15 -10.59 -23.80
C VAL A 373 10.94 -10.77 -22.50
N ASP A 374 10.89 -9.80 -21.63
CA ASP A 374 11.42 -9.90 -20.27
C ASP A 374 10.27 -10.27 -19.32
N ILE A 375 10.48 -11.28 -18.47
CA ILE A 375 9.50 -11.69 -17.45
C ILE A 375 10.16 -11.61 -16.08
N ALA A 376 9.56 -10.84 -15.17
CA ALA A 376 9.95 -10.75 -13.78
C ALA A 376 8.84 -11.28 -12.87
N MET A 377 9.25 -11.96 -11.79
CA MET A 377 8.34 -12.48 -10.76
C MET A 377 8.84 -12.12 -9.37
N GLY A 378 7.93 -11.56 -8.53
CA GLY A 378 8.16 -11.26 -7.13
C GLY A 378 7.11 -11.93 -6.22
N GLU A 379 7.52 -12.38 -5.04
CA GLU A 379 6.56 -12.84 -4.03
C GLU A 379 5.79 -11.66 -3.45
N ARG A 380 4.47 -11.76 -3.45
CA ARG A 380 3.60 -10.81 -2.76
C ARG A 380 3.47 -11.25 -1.31
N GLN A 381 3.80 -10.40 -0.35
CA GLN A 381 3.54 -10.71 1.05
C GLN A 381 2.04 -10.93 1.27
N LEU A 382 1.68 -12.16 1.64
CA LEU A 382 0.30 -12.69 1.78
C LEU A 382 -0.53 -12.06 2.90
N GLU A 383 -0.06 -11.04 3.61
CA GLU A 383 -0.87 -10.34 4.61
C GLU A 383 -2.13 -9.68 4.03
N ALA A 384 -2.13 -9.37 2.73
CA ALA A 384 -3.32 -8.82 2.06
C ALA A 384 -4.41 -9.85 1.72
N LEU A 385 -4.06 -11.14 1.63
CA LEU A 385 -5.02 -12.22 1.28
C LEU A 385 -5.68 -12.87 2.49
N LYS A 386 -5.05 -12.86 3.67
CA LYS A 386 -5.68 -13.29 4.92
C LYS A 386 -6.84 -12.40 5.38
N GLN A 387 -6.98 -11.23 4.79
CA GLN A 387 -8.10 -10.31 5.04
C GLN A 387 -9.34 -10.59 4.19
N ALA A 388 -9.29 -11.55 3.26
CA ALA A 388 -10.43 -11.93 2.40
C ALA A 388 -11.09 -13.27 2.80
N ALA A 389 -10.57 -14.01 3.78
CA ALA A 389 -11.16 -15.24 4.25
C ALA A 389 -11.83 -15.03 5.62
N PRO A 390 -13.10 -15.42 5.83
CA PRO A 390 -13.71 -15.41 7.14
C PRO A 390 -13.00 -16.45 8.03
N ALA A 391 -12.63 -16.04 9.24
CA ALA A 391 -12.06 -16.93 10.23
C ALA A 391 -13.04 -18.06 10.55
N SER A 392 -12.65 -19.30 10.28
CA SER A 392 -13.35 -20.50 10.73
C SER A 392 -13.39 -20.50 12.26
N ALA A 393 -14.59 -20.55 12.84
CA ALA A 393 -14.79 -20.71 14.26
C ALA A 393 -14.20 -22.05 14.72
N ALA A 394 -13.25 -22.00 15.65
CA ALA A 394 -12.80 -23.17 16.37
C ALA A 394 -13.90 -23.61 17.36
N PRO A 395 -14.17 -24.90 17.54
CA PRO A 395 -15.14 -25.36 18.54
C PRO A 395 -14.61 -25.12 19.96
N LEU A 396 -15.48 -24.61 20.82
CA LEU A 396 -15.23 -24.48 22.26
C LEU A 396 -15.08 -25.87 22.91
N PRO A 397 -14.13 -26.04 23.83
CA PRO A 397 -14.06 -27.25 24.62
C PRO A 397 -15.21 -27.29 25.66
N ALA A 398 -15.67 -28.51 25.93
CA ALA A 398 -16.79 -28.84 26.83
C ALA A 398 -16.53 -28.45 28.30
#